data_dff379296643b885471dab13b5156f3d
#
_entry.id   dff379296643b885471dab13b5156f3d
#
_cell.length_a   1.000
_cell.length_b   1.000
_cell.length_c   1.000
_cell.angle_alpha   90.00
_cell.angle_beta   90.00
_cell.angle_gamma   90.00
#
_symmetry.space_group_name_H-M   'P 1'
#
loop_
_entity.id
_entity.type
_entity.pdbx_description
1 polymer ?
#
loop_
_entity_poly.entity_id
_entity_poly.type
_entity_poly.pdbx_seq_one_letter_code
_entity_poly.pdbx_strand_id
1 'polypeptide(L)'
;MNNLVGKLICENLKALKPYESARRIFAGGDSESETWLNANESPFANDFNIETAHFNRYPDCQPQSVLVPYAKYAGVQANQLLVSRGADEGIELLIRTFCTPGKDSILICPPTYGMYAISAETCNVGIEIVPLNADFSLDLPAINAYQNKVNLVFICSPNNPTGTSIGKAQLKQVLEHFADTALVVIDEAYIEFDASNTWATELATYPNLVIIRTLSKAFALAGLRCGFTLANSDVIQSIMKVIAPYPVPEPVAQIAAQALSPKGLKQMTEQVEYLQKQKQLVKQQLSQLPGLELVGDDNANFILFRHPQKPALMDFLVKNSVLIRDQSKQISLDNCLRITLGTLQQNEKLLALMVRFFIQQGELA
;
A
#
# COMPACT_ATOMS: atom_id res chain seq x y z
N MET A 1 -0.29 23.92 -23.55
CA MET A 1 0.83 24.34 -22.67
C MET A 1 1.56 25.51 -23.29
N ASN A 2 2.04 26.47 -22.47
CA ASN A 2 2.92 27.52 -22.96
C ASN A 2 4.12 26.86 -23.66
N ASN A 3 4.53 27.38 -24.83
CA ASN A 3 5.61 26.80 -25.65
C ASN A 3 6.92 26.59 -24.87
N LEU A 4 7.24 27.46 -23.92
CA LEU A 4 8.43 27.33 -23.07
C LEU A 4 8.32 26.08 -22.14
N VAL A 5 7.20 25.90 -21.45
CA VAL A 5 7.00 24.74 -20.55
C VAL A 5 7.07 23.43 -21.34
N GLY A 6 6.45 23.37 -22.51
CA GLY A 6 6.50 22.19 -23.39
C GLY A 6 7.90 21.83 -23.90
N LYS A 7 8.82 22.84 -23.99
CA LYS A 7 10.22 22.61 -24.35
C LYS A 7 11.10 22.16 -23.16
N LEU A 8 10.75 22.60 -21.94
CA LEU A 8 11.57 22.38 -20.75
C LEU A 8 11.16 21.15 -19.93
N ILE A 9 9.92 20.69 -20.07
CA ILE A 9 9.47 19.48 -19.37
C ILE A 9 10.26 18.25 -19.85
N CYS A 10 10.67 17.40 -18.91
CA CYS A 10 11.36 16.15 -19.21
C CYS A 10 10.52 15.28 -20.14
N GLU A 11 11.16 14.61 -21.11
CA GLU A 11 10.47 13.87 -22.17
C GLU A 11 9.56 12.77 -21.61
N ASN A 12 10.05 12.01 -20.63
CA ASN A 12 9.29 10.96 -19.95
C ASN A 12 8.03 11.48 -19.24
N LEU A 13 7.99 12.77 -18.86
CA LEU A 13 6.85 13.35 -18.15
C LEU A 13 5.76 13.90 -19.08
N LYS A 14 6.05 14.08 -20.38
CA LYS A 14 5.06 14.66 -21.32
C LYS A 14 3.81 13.83 -21.50
N ALA A 15 3.94 12.51 -21.49
CA ALA A 15 2.83 11.58 -21.64
C ALA A 15 2.16 11.18 -20.32
N LEU A 16 2.80 11.48 -19.18
CA LEU A 16 2.29 11.08 -17.87
C LEU A 16 1.02 11.85 -17.52
N LYS A 17 0.03 11.11 -17.05
CA LYS A 17 -1.18 11.69 -16.45
C LYS A 17 -0.97 11.79 -14.93
N PRO A 18 -1.47 12.87 -14.30
CA PRO A 18 -1.48 12.96 -12.84
C PRO A 18 -2.16 11.74 -12.23
N TYR A 19 -1.58 11.19 -11.17
CA TYR A 19 -2.15 10.04 -10.48
C TYR A 19 -3.59 10.32 -10.03
N GLU A 20 -4.52 9.46 -10.46
CA GLU A 20 -5.92 9.52 -10.07
C GLU A 20 -6.12 8.84 -8.70
N SER A 21 -5.82 9.58 -7.62
CA SER A 21 -6.09 9.07 -6.28
C SER A 21 -7.58 8.83 -6.05
N ALA A 22 -7.89 7.94 -5.10
CA ALA A 22 -9.28 7.67 -4.72
C ALA A 22 -10.06 8.94 -4.32
N ARG A 23 -9.38 9.95 -3.76
CA ARG A 23 -9.98 11.24 -3.42
C ARG A 23 -10.17 12.18 -4.63
N ARG A 24 -9.26 12.18 -5.60
CA ARG A 24 -9.38 13.04 -6.80
C ARG A 24 -10.55 12.65 -7.70
N ILE A 25 -10.87 11.36 -7.78
CA ILE A 25 -12.00 10.87 -8.61
C ILE A 25 -13.33 11.43 -8.11
N PHE A 26 -13.45 11.69 -6.81
CA PHE A 26 -14.66 12.19 -6.16
C PHE A 26 -14.49 13.63 -5.62
N ALA A 27 -13.54 14.40 -6.16
CA ALA A 27 -13.31 15.78 -5.76
C ALA A 27 -14.54 16.66 -6.13
N GLY A 28 -15.19 17.23 -5.10
CA GLY A 28 -16.40 18.08 -5.27
C GLY A 28 -17.62 17.59 -4.49
N GLY A 29 -17.59 16.39 -3.89
CA GLY A 29 -18.61 15.91 -2.95
C GLY A 29 -18.46 16.51 -1.55
N ASP A 30 -19.56 16.53 -0.79
CA ASP A 30 -19.56 16.89 0.63
C ASP A 30 -18.93 15.75 1.44
N SER A 31 -17.68 15.97 1.91
CA SER A 31 -16.89 14.94 2.60
C SER A 31 -17.51 14.44 3.91
N GLU A 32 -18.46 15.18 4.50
CA GLU A 32 -19.10 14.81 5.76
C GLU A 32 -20.28 13.85 5.57
N SER A 33 -20.94 13.88 4.41
CA SER A 33 -22.08 13.02 4.10
C SER A 33 -21.69 11.69 3.45
N GLU A 34 -20.46 11.57 2.96
CA GLU A 34 -19.98 10.40 2.20
C GLU A 34 -19.35 9.31 3.08
N THR A 35 -19.63 8.06 2.73
CA THR A 35 -18.99 6.88 3.33
C THR A 35 -17.79 6.43 2.49
N TRP A 36 -16.58 6.73 2.97
CA TRP A 36 -15.33 6.49 2.25
C TRP A 36 -14.81 5.07 2.47
N LEU A 37 -15.06 4.17 1.52
CA LEU A 37 -14.59 2.78 1.54
C LEU A 37 -13.71 2.45 0.32
N ASN A 38 -12.92 3.40 -0.18
CA ASN A 38 -12.21 3.31 -1.46
C ASN A 38 -10.68 3.35 -1.39
N ALA A 39 -10.08 3.74 -0.25
CA ALA A 39 -8.64 4.01 -0.15
C ALA A 39 -7.89 3.13 0.87
N ASN A 40 -8.52 2.08 1.38
CA ASN A 40 -7.96 1.21 2.43
C ASN A 40 -7.52 2.00 3.67
N GLU A 41 -8.25 3.08 3.97
CA GLU A 41 -8.07 3.85 5.19
C GLU A 41 -8.71 3.11 6.37
N SER A 42 -8.15 3.24 7.56
CA SER A 42 -8.79 2.77 8.78
C SER A 42 -9.97 3.69 9.12
N PRO A 43 -11.11 3.16 9.61
CA PRO A 43 -12.26 3.98 9.98
C PRO A 43 -12.10 4.66 11.35
N PHE A 44 -11.00 4.40 12.06
CA PHE A 44 -10.76 4.95 13.39
C PHE A 44 -10.05 6.29 13.32
N ALA A 45 -10.48 7.22 14.18
CA ALA A 45 -9.76 8.46 14.49
C ALA A 45 -9.16 8.34 15.89
N ASN A 46 -7.84 8.40 15.98
CA ASN A 46 -7.11 8.30 17.24
C ASN A 46 -6.70 9.69 17.72
N ASP A 47 -6.76 9.93 19.03
CA ASP A 47 -6.37 11.19 19.64
C ASP A 47 -4.88 11.19 19.96
N PHE A 48 -4.22 12.32 19.64
CA PHE A 48 -2.79 12.54 19.90
C PHE A 48 -2.57 13.95 20.47
N ASN A 49 -1.56 14.07 21.32
CA ASN A 49 -1.13 15.36 21.83
C ASN A 49 0.04 15.88 20.99
N ILE A 50 0.04 17.19 20.69
CA ILE A 50 1.10 17.85 19.94
C ILE A 50 1.66 19.00 20.79
N GLU A 51 2.98 18.99 20.99
CA GLU A 51 3.71 20.08 21.60
C GLU A 51 4.31 20.97 20.51
N THR A 52 4.06 22.29 20.59
CA THR A 52 4.44 23.25 19.55
C THR A 52 5.71 24.04 19.86
N ALA A 53 6.31 23.83 21.02
CA ALA A 53 7.44 24.64 21.53
C ALA A 53 8.66 24.68 20.58
N HIS A 54 8.83 23.66 19.73
CA HIS A 54 10.00 23.54 18.83
C HIS A 54 9.66 23.67 17.35
N PHE A 55 8.44 24.06 16.97
CA PHE A 55 8.04 24.17 15.54
C PHE A 55 8.82 25.25 14.76
N ASN A 56 9.52 26.13 15.42
CA ASN A 56 10.43 27.12 14.82
C ASN A 56 11.83 26.55 14.49
N ARG A 57 12.08 25.27 14.74
CA ARG A 57 13.36 24.58 14.47
C ARG A 57 13.19 23.47 13.47
N TYR A 58 14.23 23.20 12.69
CA TYR A 58 14.27 22.01 11.85
C TYR A 58 14.34 20.74 12.72
N PRO A 59 13.57 19.70 12.36
CA PRO A 59 13.61 18.42 13.05
C PRO A 59 14.88 17.63 12.69
N ASP A 60 15.12 16.53 13.39
CA ASP A 60 16.14 15.56 13.00
C ASP A 60 15.76 14.88 11.67
N CYS A 61 16.78 14.58 10.83
CA CYS A 61 16.56 13.85 9.58
C CYS A 61 15.89 12.49 9.84
N GLN A 62 16.34 11.79 10.87
CA GLN A 62 15.79 10.50 11.29
C GLN A 62 15.49 10.55 12.79
N PRO A 63 14.25 10.94 13.21
CA PRO A 63 13.91 11.16 14.61
C PRO A 63 14.05 9.89 15.45
N GLN A 64 14.92 9.91 16.45
CA GLN A 64 15.15 8.79 17.35
C GLN A 64 13.90 8.38 18.13
N SER A 65 13.01 9.34 18.41
CA SER A 65 11.70 9.10 19.04
C SER A 65 10.78 8.19 18.22
N VAL A 66 11.03 8.06 16.92
CA VAL A 66 10.30 7.17 16.00
C VAL A 66 11.14 5.92 15.66
N LEU A 67 12.42 6.11 15.33
CA LEU A 67 13.31 5.01 14.94
C LEU A 67 13.40 3.93 16.00
N VAL A 68 13.74 4.31 17.25
CA VAL A 68 14.00 3.33 18.32
C VAL A 68 12.74 2.49 18.64
N PRO A 69 11.57 3.06 18.89
CA PRO A 69 10.39 2.25 19.17
C PRO A 69 9.93 1.44 17.95
N TYR A 70 10.09 1.94 16.71
CA TYR A 70 9.71 1.15 15.55
C TYR A 70 10.68 0.01 15.30
N ALA A 71 11.98 0.20 15.44
CA ALA A 71 12.97 -0.87 15.36
C ALA A 71 12.67 -2.00 16.37
N LYS A 72 12.32 -1.63 17.61
CA LYS A 72 11.87 -2.58 18.62
C LYS A 72 10.59 -3.31 18.21
N TYR A 73 9.60 -2.59 17.67
CA TYR A 73 8.35 -3.17 17.19
C TYR A 73 8.57 -4.16 16.04
N ALA A 74 9.40 -3.77 15.07
CA ALA A 74 9.70 -4.59 13.90
C ALA A 74 10.70 -5.71 14.15
N GLY A 75 11.40 -5.72 15.31
CA GLY A 75 12.42 -6.72 15.65
C GLY A 75 13.72 -6.55 14.88
N VAL A 76 14.08 -5.31 14.49
CA VAL A 76 15.28 -4.99 13.71
C VAL A 76 16.17 -4.00 14.46
N GLN A 77 17.41 -3.79 13.98
CA GLN A 77 18.31 -2.78 14.53
C GLN A 77 17.99 -1.38 13.99
N ALA A 78 18.25 -0.32 14.74
CA ALA A 78 17.96 1.05 14.32
C ALA A 78 18.72 1.47 13.04
N ASN A 79 19.93 0.94 12.80
CA ASN A 79 20.70 1.19 11.57
C ASN A 79 20.20 0.41 10.35
N GLN A 80 19.21 -0.46 10.52
CA GLN A 80 18.51 -1.19 9.46
C GLN A 80 17.17 -0.55 9.10
N LEU A 81 16.90 0.65 9.62
CA LEU A 81 15.60 1.32 9.50
C LEU A 81 15.78 2.75 8.99
N LEU A 82 14.87 3.17 8.10
CA LEU A 82 14.73 4.55 7.63
C LEU A 82 13.27 4.96 7.72
N VAL A 83 13.03 6.15 8.27
CA VAL A 83 11.70 6.80 8.30
C VAL A 83 11.56 7.71 7.09
N SER A 84 10.39 7.67 6.44
CA SER A 84 10.09 8.47 5.25
C SER A 84 8.65 9.01 5.25
N ARG A 85 8.33 9.92 4.32
CA ARG A 85 6.98 10.51 4.15
C ARG A 85 5.97 9.52 3.57
N GLY A 86 5.70 8.44 4.31
CA GLY A 86 4.93 7.28 3.89
C GLY A 86 5.76 6.29 3.09
N ALA A 87 5.16 5.12 2.84
CA ALA A 87 5.76 4.07 2.02
C ALA A 87 6.09 4.55 0.59
N ASP A 88 5.29 5.45 0.03
CA ASP A 88 5.47 5.97 -1.33
C ASP A 88 6.83 6.67 -1.51
N GLU A 89 7.27 7.49 -0.53
CA GLU A 89 8.60 8.06 -0.58
C GLU A 89 9.69 6.99 -0.46
N GLY A 90 9.49 5.96 0.35
CA GLY A 90 10.41 4.83 0.45
C GLY A 90 10.60 4.12 -0.90
N ILE A 91 9.52 3.89 -1.64
CA ILE A 91 9.54 3.33 -2.99
C ILE A 91 10.34 4.24 -3.94
N GLU A 92 10.03 5.54 -3.97
CA GLU A 92 10.74 6.50 -4.83
C GLU A 92 12.22 6.58 -4.48
N LEU A 93 12.58 6.63 -3.21
CA LEU A 93 13.97 6.68 -2.74
C LEU A 93 14.77 5.45 -3.17
N LEU A 94 14.18 4.25 -3.11
CA LEU A 94 14.81 3.02 -3.59
C LEU A 94 15.11 3.12 -5.10
N ILE A 95 14.14 3.54 -5.90
CA ILE A 95 14.29 3.68 -7.34
C ILE A 95 15.37 4.71 -7.66
N ARG A 96 15.33 5.88 -7.03
CA ARG A 96 16.33 6.96 -7.24
C ARG A 96 17.73 6.59 -6.78
N THR A 97 17.85 5.68 -5.80
CA THR A 97 19.14 5.28 -5.26
C THR A 97 19.80 4.16 -6.08
N PHE A 98 19.01 3.21 -6.56
CA PHE A 98 19.51 1.95 -7.13
C PHE A 98 19.27 1.80 -8.63
N CYS A 99 18.57 2.72 -9.27
CA CYS A 99 18.34 2.69 -10.71
C CYS A 99 18.85 3.97 -11.40
N THR A 100 19.67 3.80 -12.43
CA THR A 100 20.13 4.89 -13.29
C THR A 100 19.02 5.27 -14.27
N PRO A 101 18.55 6.55 -14.29
CA PRO A 101 17.51 6.99 -15.21
C PRO A 101 17.86 6.72 -16.68
N GLY A 102 16.89 6.21 -17.44
CA GLY A 102 17.03 5.90 -18.87
C GLY A 102 17.89 4.66 -19.18
N LYS A 103 18.36 3.93 -18.17
CA LYS A 103 19.22 2.75 -18.35
C LYS A 103 18.69 1.52 -17.63
N ASP A 104 18.40 1.66 -16.34
CA ASP A 104 18.04 0.54 -15.48
C ASP A 104 16.52 0.37 -15.40
N SER A 105 16.07 -0.79 -14.94
CA SER A 105 14.66 -1.15 -14.84
C SER A 105 14.33 -1.73 -13.45
N ILE A 106 13.04 -1.64 -13.08
CA ILE A 106 12.44 -2.40 -11.99
C ILE A 106 11.56 -3.52 -12.55
N LEU A 107 11.30 -4.56 -11.75
CA LEU A 107 10.31 -5.59 -12.04
C LEU A 107 9.13 -5.47 -11.07
N ILE A 108 7.90 -5.57 -11.62
CA ILE A 108 6.65 -5.56 -10.87
C ILE A 108 5.77 -6.74 -11.27
N CYS A 109 4.92 -7.21 -10.35
CA CYS A 109 4.05 -8.37 -10.54
C CYS A 109 2.55 -7.99 -10.41
N PRO A 110 1.93 -7.38 -11.48
CA PRO A 110 0.52 -7.03 -11.43
C PRO A 110 -0.42 -8.28 -11.51
N PRO A 111 -1.69 -8.19 -10.99
CA PRO A 111 -2.27 -6.98 -10.39
C PRO A 111 -1.62 -6.66 -9.05
N THR A 112 -1.15 -5.41 -8.87
CA THR A 112 -0.44 -4.97 -7.67
C THR A 112 -0.57 -3.46 -7.45
N TYR A 113 0.14 -2.92 -6.46
CA TYR A 113 0.10 -1.50 -6.12
C TYR A 113 0.72 -0.64 -7.24
N GLY A 114 -0.06 0.31 -7.76
CA GLY A 114 0.32 1.08 -8.96
C GLY A 114 1.45 2.09 -8.76
N MET A 115 1.81 2.43 -7.50
CA MET A 115 2.85 3.43 -7.26
C MET A 115 4.25 2.96 -7.63
N TYR A 116 4.52 1.67 -7.72
CA TYR A 116 5.81 1.18 -8.20
C TYR A 116 6.08 1.66 -9.63
N ALA A 117 5.10 1.42 -10.54
CA ALA A 117 5.19 1.87 -11.92
C ALA A 117 5.26 3.40 -12.03
N ILE A 118 4.38 4.12 -11.32
CA ILE A 118 4.34 5.59 -11.36
C ILE A 118 5.66 6.19 -10.88
N SER A 119 6.25 5.67 -9.80
CA SER A 119 7.52 6.14 -9.28
C SER A 119 8.67 5.86 -10.26
N ALA A 120 8.67 4.69 -10.92
CA ALA A 120 9.66 4.37 -11.94
C ALA A 120 9.53 5.30 -13.17
N GLU A 121 8.33 5.50 -13.69
CA GLU A 121 8.04 6.42 -14.79
C GLU A 121 8.47 7.85 -14.47
N THR A 122 8.18 8.35 -13.26
CA THR A 122 8.60 9.71 -12.86
C THR A 122 10.11 9.84 -12.75
N CYS A 123 10.81 8.77 -12.36
CA CYS A 123 12.28 8.70 -12.29
C CYS A 123 12.94 8.38 -13.64
N ASN A 124 12.18 8.21 -14.72
CA ASN A 124 12.69 7.76 -16.04
C ASN A 124 13.43 6.40 -15.94
N VAL A 125 12.87 5.46 -15.17
CA VAL A 125 13.39 4.09 -14.99
C VAL A 125 12.47 3.11 -15.71
N GLY A 126 13.03 2.12 -16.37
CA GLY A 126 12.30 1.08 -17.10
C GLY A 126 11.45 0.21 -16.17
N ILE A 127 10.39 -0.38 -16.73
CA ILE A 127 9.47 -1.25 -15.98
C ILE A 127 9.33 -2.57 -16.73
N GLU A 128 9.72 -3.66 -16.08
CA GLU A 128 9.49 -5.02 -16.52
C GLU A 128 8.28 -5.59 -15.78
N ILE A 129 7.40 -6.26 -16.53
CA ILE A 129 6.11 -6.72 -16.02
C ILE A 129 6.04 -8.24 -16.13
N VAL A 130 5.88 -8.91 -14.98
CA VAL A 130 5.55 -10.34 -14.90
C VAL A 130 4.23 -10.47 -14.15
N PRO A 131 3.10 -10.71 -14.82
CA PRO A 131 1.81 -10.86 -14.14
C PRO A 131 1.82 -12.02 -13.14
N LEU A 132 1.06 -11.86 -12.07
CA LEU A 132 0.76 -12.98 -11.16
C LEU A 132 -0.01 -14.08 -11.91
N ASN A 133 0.13 -15.30 -11.45
CA ASN A 133 -0.68 -16.43 -11.92
C ASN A 133 -2.18 -16.21 -11.63
N ALA A 134 -3.04 -17.07 -12.17
CA ALA A 134 -4.50 -16.99 -11.98
C ALA A 134 -4.93 -17.12 -10.49
N ASP A 135 -4.13 -17.78 -9.67
CA ASP A 135 -4.30 -17.90 -8.21
C ASP A 135 -3.59 -16.81 -7.42
N PHE A 136 -3.09 -15.78 -8.09
CA PHE A 136 -2.30 -14.68 -7.54
C PHE A 136 -0.95 -15.08 -6.90
N SER A 137 -0.44 -16.27 -7.19
CA SER A 137 0.93 -16.68 -6.87
C SER A 137 1.94 -16.06 -7.84
N LEU A 138 3.25 -16.10 -7.50
CA LEU A 138 4.32 -15.63 -8.40
C LEU A 138 4.59 -16.61 -9.54
N ASP A 139 4.74 -16.11 -10.77
CA ASP A 139 5.32 -16.86 -11.88
C ASP A 139 6.86 -16.85 -11.76
N LEU A 140 7.38 -17.77 -10.95
CA LEU A 140 8.82 -17.83 -10.65
C LEU A 140 9.69 -18.04 -11.91
N PRO A 141 9.35 -18.92 -12.86
CA PRO A 141 10.12 -19.04 -14.10
C PRO A 141 10.23 -17.73 -14.89
N ALA A 142 9.11 -17.01 -15.01
CA ALA A 142 9.09 -15.73 -15.72
C ALA A 142 9.86 -14.63 -14.96
N ILE A 143 9.73 -14.55 -13.64
CA ILE A 143 10.49 -13.63 -12.79
C ILE A 143 11.99 -13.89 -12.90
N ASN A 144 12.41 -15.16 -12.84
CA ASN A 144 13.82 -15.55 -12.89
C ASN A 144 14.51 -15.20 -14.21
N ALA A 145 13.75 -15.08 -15.32
CA ALA A 145 14.28 -14.67 -16.62
C ALA A 145 14.81 -13.21 -16.63
N TYR A 146 14.52 -12.42 -15.59
CA TYR A 146 14.98 -11.04 -15.44
C TYR A 146 16.24 -10.88 -14.58
N GLN A 147 16.89 -11.95 -14.18
CA GLN A 147 18.20 -11.88 -13.53
C GLN A 147 19.20 -11.09 -14.39
N ASN A 148 19.97 -10.19 -13.76
CA ASN A 148 20.87 -9.24 -14.41
C ASN A 148 20.21 -8.23 -15.39
N LYS A 149 18.87 -8.11 -15.40
CA LYS A 149 18.15 -7.16 -16.25
C LYS A 149 17.43 -6.07 -15.47
N VAL A 150 17.26 -6.27 -14.17
CA VAL A 150 16.58 -5.33 -13.27
C VAL A 150 17.39 -5.12 -12.00
N ASN A 151 17.28 -3.92 -11.41
CA ASN A 151 17.97 -3.57 -10.18
C ASN A 151 17.08 -3.76 -8.94
N LEU A 152 15.75 -3.66 -9.11
CA LEU A 152 14.77 -3.82 -8.04
C LEU A 152 13.64 -4.75 -8.50
N VAL A 153 13.21 -5.66 -7.63
CA VAL A 153 12.04 -6.51 -7.81
C VAL A 153 11.03 -6.14 -6.73
N PHE A 154 9.87 -5.60 -7.10
CA PHE A 154 8.80 -5.23 -6.14
C PHE A 154 7.75 -6.34 -6.04
N ILE A 155 7.51 -6.81 -4.83
CA ILE A 155 6.50 -7.80 -4.50
C ILE A 155 5.66 -7.28 -3.33
N CYS A 156 4.35 -7.11 -3.51
CA CYS A 156 3.43 -6.69 -2.47
C CYS A 156 2.88 -7.93 -1.72
N SER A 157 3.07 -7.98 -0.40
CA SER A 157 2.60 -9.11 0.41
C SER A 157 2.33 -8.67 1.87
N PRO A 158 1.06 -8.60 2.30
CA PRO A 158 -0.17 -8.89 1.55
C PRO A 158 -0.41 -7.95 0.38
N ASN A 159 -0.85 -8.50 -0.75
CA ASN A 159 -0.97 -7.76 -2.00
C ASN A 159 -2.20 -6.84 -2.05
N ASN A 160 -2.05 -5.69 -2.64
CA ASN A 160 -3.14 -4.78 -2.99
C ASN A 160 -3.28 -4.75 -4.53
N PRO A 161 -4.44 -5.17 -5.10
CA PRO A 161 -5.75 -5.22 -4.45
C PRO A 161 -6.28 -6.61 -4.08
N THR A 162 -5.51 -7.69 -4.19
CA THR A 162 -6.00 -9.06 -4.05
C THR A 162 -6.11 -9.55 -2.61
N GLY A 163 -5.43 -8.89 -1.65
CA GLY A 163 -5.36 -9.35 -0.25
C GLY A 163 -4.54 -10.64 -0.05
N THR A 164 -3.92 -11.17 -1.10
CA THR A 164 -3.17 -12.42 -1.08
C THR A 164 -1.78 -12.21 -0.47
N SER A 165 -1.40 -13.06 0.45
CA SER A 165 -0.01 -13.14 0.93
C SER A 165 0.78 -14.13 0.08
N ILE A 166 1.93 -13.69 -0.41
CA ILE A 166 2.82 -14.56 -1.19
C ILE A 166 3.50 -15.57 -0.25
N GLY A 167 3.49 -16.83 -0.63
CA GLY A 167 4.04 -17.91 0.17
C GLY A 167 5.53 -17.74 0.46
N LYS A 168 5.95 -17.99 1.71
CA LYS A 168 7.36 -17.85 2.13
C LYS A 168 8.35 -18.62 1.25
N ALA A 169 7.97 -19.80 0.76
CA ALA A 169 8.81 -20.59 -0.13
C ALA A 169 9.08 -19.90 -1.48
N GLN A 170 8.09 -19.20 -2.04
CA GLN A 170 8.24 -18.47 -3.30
C GLN A 170 9.12 -17.21 -3.10
N LEU A 171 8.86 -16.44 -2.04
CA LEU A 171 9.68 -15.24 -1.72
C LEU A 171 11.14 -15.63 -1.45
N LYS A 172 11.37 -16.74 -0.74
CA LYS A 172 12.71 -17.27 -0.53
C LYS A 172 13.43 -17.57 -1.85
N GLN A 173 12.77 -18.25 -2.78
CA GLN A 173 13.34 -18.54 -4.11
C GLN A 173 13.70 -17.26 -4.87
N VAL A 174 12.85 -16.22 -4.83
CA VAL A 174 13.16 -14.93 -5.47
C VAL A 174 14.37 -14.27 -4.81
N LEU A 175 14.45 -14.22 -3.47
CA LEU A 175 15.59 -13.67 -2.74
C LEU A 175 16.89 -14.38 -3.08
N GLU A 176 16.89 -15.72 -3.08
CA GLU A 176 18.06 -16.53 -3.42
C GLU A 176 18.46 -16.36 -4.90
N HIS A 177 17.48 -16.28 -5.81
CA HIS A 177 17.77 -16.13 -7.24
C HIS A 177 18.40 -14.76 -7.58
N PHE A 178 17.97 -13.70 -6.91
CA PHE A 178 18.47 -12.33 -7.13
C PHE A 178 19.55 -11.89 -6.12
N ALA A 179 20.13 -12.81 -5.35
CA ALA A 179 21.05 -12.50 -4.23
C ALA A 179 22.18 -11.55 -4.61
N ASP A 180 22.77 -11.70 -5.79
CA ASP A 180 23.93 -10.92 -6.26
C ASP A 180 23.57 -9.91 -7.38
N THR A 181 22.29 -9.77 -7.75
CA THR A 181 21.92 -9.04 -8.97
C THR A 181 20.86 -7.97 -8.80
N ALA A 182 19.97 -8.09 -7.81
CA ALA A 182 18.94 -7.09 -7.53
C ALA A 182 18.52 -7.09 -6.06
N LEU A 183 18.02 -5.94 -5.59
CA LEU A 183 17.29 -5.87 -4.33
C LEU A 183 15.86 -6.36 -4.55
N VAL A 184 15.37 -7.21 -3.62
CA VAL A 184 13.98 -7.67 -3.59
C VAL A 184 13.23 -6.88 -2.53
N VAL A 185 12.27 -6.07 -2.98
CA VAL A 185 11.46 -5.19 -2.13
C VAL A 185 10.13 -5.86 -1.83
N ILE A 186 9.94 -6.28 -0.60
CA ILE A 186 8.65 -6.82 -0.12
C ILE A 186 7.88 -5.69 0.53
N ASP A 187 6.75 -5.32 -0.08
CA ASP A 187 5.86 -4.30 0.46
C ASP A 187 4.89 -4.93 1.47
N GLU A 188 5.16 -4.69 2.74
CA GLU A 188 4.41 -5.15 3.89
C GLU A 188 3.44 -4.08 4.44
N ALA A 189 2.87 -3.22 3.59
CA ALA A 189 1.94 -2.16 4.03
C ALA A 189 0.69 -2.67 4.78
N TYR A 190 0.38 -3.95 4.66
CA TYR A 190 -0.78 -4.59 5.32
C TYR A 190 -0.37 -5.69 6.30
N ILE A 191 0.90 -5.78 6.67
CA ILE A 191 1.43 -6.93 7.43
C ILE A 191 0.77 -7.12 8.80
N GLU A 192 0.26 -6.06 9.43
CA GLU A 192 -0.42 -6.16 10.72
C GLU A 192 -1.70 -7.01 10.66
N PHE A 193 -2.28 -7.18 9.46
CA PHE A 193 -3.42 -8.08 9.22
C PHE A 193 -2.99 -9.54 8.96
N ASP A 194 -1.68 -9.79 8.80
CA ASP A 194 -1.07 -11.10 8.54
C ASP A 194 0.33 -11.22 9.18
N ALA A 195 0.43 -10.84 10.45
CA ALA A 195 1.69 -10.64 11.17
C ALA A 195 2.64 -11.86 11.18
N SER A 196 2.11 -13.08 11.05
CA SER A 196 2.93 -14.30 11.01
C SER A 196 3.77 -14.43 9.72
N ASN A 197 3.41 -13.71 8.67
CA ASN A 197 4.07 -13.76 7.37
C ASN A 197 5.12 -12.68 7.14
N THR A 198 5.46 -11.88 8.16
CA THR A 198 6.53 -10.87 8.04
C THR A 198 7.88 -11.48 7.66
N TRP A 199 8.65 -10.70 6.90
CA TRP A 199 10.03 -10.97 6.51
C TRP A 199 11.07 -10.17 7.31
N ALA A 200 10.65 -9.32 8.24
CA ALA A 200 11.55 -8.47 9.01
C ALA A 200 12.62 -9.26 9.78
N THR A 201 12.30 -10.46 10.24
CA THR A 201 13.25 -11.35 10.93
C THR A 201 14.33 -11.93 10.02
N GLU A 202 14.15 -11.86 8.71
CA GLU A 202 15.04 -12.45 7.71
C GLU A 202 16.08 -11.46 7.13
N LEU A 203 16.07 -10.20 7.57
CA LEU A 203 17.01 -9.17 7.09
C LEU A 203 18.49 -9.53 7.30
N ALA A 204 18.81 -10.31 8.33
CA ALA A 204 20.17 -10.78 8.58
C ALA A 204 20.58 -11.92 7.63
N THR A 205 19.60 -12.68 7.14
CA THR A 205 19.81 -13.85 6.26
C THR A 205 19.97 -13.43 4.80
N TYR A 206 19.18 -12.42 4.37
CA TYR A 206 19.13 -11.98 2.97
C TYR A 206 19.59 -10.52 2.84
N PRO A 207 20.87 -10.26 2.48
CA PRO A 207 21.41 -8.89 2.34
C PRO A 207 20.69 -8.07 1.25
N ASN A 208 20.07 -8.72 0.26
CA ASN A 208 19.31 -8.11 -0.80
C ASN A 208 17.82 -7.91 -0.48
N LEU A 209 17.37 -8.25 0.74
CA LEU A 209 15.99 -8.01 1.19
C LEU A 209 15.81 -6.56 1.60
N VAL A 210 14.74 -5.95 1.08
CA VAL A 210 14.22 -4.65 1.52
C VAL A 210 12.74 -4.81 1.86
N ILE A 211 12.29 -4.19 2.95
CA ILE A 211 10.88 -4.22 3.36
C ILE A 211 10.35 -2.80 3.44
N ILE A 212 9.18 -2.57 2.88
CA ILE A 212 8.44 -1.30 3.00
C ILE A 212 7.26 -1.49 3.95
N ARG A 213 7.09 -0.56 4.89
CA ARG A 213 5.95 -0.52 5.83
C ARG A 213 5.40 0.89 6.01
N THR A 214 4.23 1.02 6.63
CA THR A 214 3.56 2.30 6.81
C THR A 214 2.67 2.34 8.05
N LEU A 215 2.50 3.53 8.65
CA LEU A 215 1.46 3.76 9.66
C LEU A 215 0.09 4.08 9.04
N SER A 216 -0.03 4.12 7.72
CA SER A 216 -1.24 4.56 7.03
C SER A 216 -2.42 3.59 7.16
N LYS A 217 -2.20 2.30 7.45
CA LYS A 217 -3.21 1.24 7.40
C LYS A 217 -3.65 0.80 8.80
N ALA A 218 -2.97 -0.14 9.41
CA ALA A 218 -3.32 -0.67 10.72
C ALA A 218 -3.29 0.38 11.83
N PHE A 219 -2.35 1.34 11.77
CA PHE A 219 -2.22 2.39 12.78
C PHE A 219 -3.21 3.57 12.61
N ALA A 220 -4.08 3.54 11.61
CA ALA A 220 -5.08 4.58 11.34
C ALA A 220 -4.49 6.00 11.12
N LEU A 221 -3.30 6.09 10.50
CA LEU A 221 -2.54 7.32 10.33
C LEU A 221 -2.23 7.63 8.85
N ALA A 222 -3.18 7.36 7.95
CA ALA A 222 -3.01 7.63 6.52
C ALA A 222 -2.66 9.10 6.21
N GLY A 223 -3.30 10.03 6.92
CA GLY A 223 -3.05 11.47 6.80
C GLY A 223 -1.72 11.93 7.39
N LEU A 224 -1.08 11.14 8.25
CA LEU A 224 0.19 11.49 8.89
C LEU A 224 1.38 11.42 7.92
N ARG A 225 1.29 10.59 6.88
CA ARG A 225 2.39 10.36 5.93
C ARG A 225 3.68 9.88 6.60
N CYS A 226 3.62 8.80 7.37
CA CYS A 226 4.78 8.17 7.99
C CYS A 226 4.92 6.72 7.51
N GLY A 227 6.09 6.39 6.97
CA GLY A 227 6.44 5.06 6.47
C GLY A 227 7.87 4.67 6.82
N PHE A 228 8.21 3.43 6.54
CA PHE A 228 9.47 2.83 6.94
C PHE A 228 10.04 1.97 5.83
N THR A 229 11.35 2.06 5.64
CA THR A 229 12.14 1.11 4.85
C THR A 229 13.05 0.35 5.80
N LEU A 230 12.97 -0.97 5.78
CA LEU A 230 13.81 -1.87 6.57
C LEU A 230 14.74 -2.62 5.60
N ALA A 231 16.03 -2.59 5.84
CA ALA A 231 17.01 -3.24 4.96
C ALA A 231 18.35 -3.43 5.68
N ASN A 232 19.30 -4.07 5.00
CA ASN A 232 20.70 -4.07 5.43
C ASN A 232 21.19 -2.62 5.61
N SER A 233 22.07 -2.38 6.58
CA SER A 233 22.62 -1.06 6.90
C SER A 233 23.24 -0.34 5.69
N ASP A 234 23.87 -1.06 4.77
CA ASP A 234 24.50 -0.47 3.57
C ASP A 234 23.45 0.08 2.59
N VAL A 235 22.29 -0.58 2.49
CA VAL A 235 21.13 -0.09 1.71
C VAL A 235 20.61 1.19 2.36
N ILE A 236 20.39 1.19 3.68
CA ILE A 236 19.94 2.37 4.42
C ILE A 236 20.90 3.55 4.26
N GLN A 237 22.22 3.34 4.41
CA GLN A 237 23.23 4.37 4.22
C GLN A 237 23.24 4.91 2.79
N SER A 238 22.94 4.07 1.80
CA SER A 238 22.85 4.52 0.41
C SER A 238 21.62 5.41 0.18
N ILE A 239 20.46 5.05 0.74
CA ILE A 239 19.23 5.87 0.68
C ILE A 239 19.42 7.20 1.41
N MET A 240 20.17 7.22 2.52
CA MET A 240 20.49 8.44 3.26
C MET A 240 21.24 9.51 2.44
N LYS A 241 21.87 9.14 1.33
CA LYS A 241 22.50 10.11 0.40
C LYS A 241 21.49 10.87 -0.49
N VAL A 242 20.27 10.34 -0.61
CA VAL A 242 19.26 10.80 -1.57
C VAL A 242 18.04 11.43 -0.86
N ILE A 243 17.74 11.01 0.35
CA ILE A 243 16.62 11.53 1.14
C ILE A 243 16.79 13.03 1.42
N ALA A 244 15.67 13.76 1.49
CA ALA A 244 15.69 15.16 1.90
C ALA A 244 16.30 15.34 3.30
N PRO A 245 16.93 16.50 3.62
CA PRO A 245 17.61 16.69 4.90
C PRO A 245 16.67 16.69 6.12
N TYR A 246 15.39 17.03 5.93
CA TYR A 246 14.37 17.12 6.98
C TYR A 246 13.06 16.47 6.50
N PRO A 247 13.04 15.13 6.29
CA PRO A 247 11.92 14.47 5.61
C PRO A 247 10.70 14.31 6.50
N VAL A 248 10.90 14.23 7.83
CA VAL A 248 9.85 13.95 8.81
C VAL A 248 9.55 15.21 9.63
N PRO A 249 8.39 15.87 9.43
CA PRO A 249 8.00 17.04 10.23
C PRO A 249 7.87 16.70 11.71
N GLU A 250 8.17 17.67 12.59
CA GLU A 250 8.10 17.49 14.04
C GLU A 250 6.73 16.97 14.53
N PRO A 251 5.57 17.48 14.07
CA PRO A 251 4.26 16.92 14.47
C PRO A 251 4.10 15.45 14.07
N VAL A 252 4.66 15.06 12.92
CA VAL A 252 4.61 13.65 12.45
C VAL A 252 5.42 12.76 13.37
N ALA A 253 6.63 13.20 13.78
CA ALA A 253 7.46 12.44 14.70
C ALA A 253 6.78 12.28 16.08
N GLN A 254 6.17 13.32 16.62
CA GLN A 254 5.47 13.28 17.91
C GLN A 254 4.28 12.32 17.90
N ILE A 255 3.45 12.37 16.85
CA ILE A 255 2.29 11.47 16.70
C ILE A 255 2.74 10.02 16.47
N ALA A 256 3.73 9.80 15.60
CA ALA A 256 4.27 8.47 15.34
C ALA A 256 4.87 7.84 16.62
N ALA A 257 5.61 8.61 17.42
CA ALA A 257 6.14 8.13 18.70
C ALA A 257 5.05 7.70 19.67
N GLN A 258 3.94 8.44 19.75
CA GLN A 258 2.79 8.07 20.59
C GLN A 258 2.08 6.81 20.07
N ALA A 259 1.89 6.69 18.74
CA ALA A 259 1.32 5.50 18.11
C ALA A 259 2.19 4.24 18.33
N LEU A 260 3.50 4.40 18.46
CA LEU A 260 4.47 3.34 18.71
C LEU A 260 4.72 3.06 20.20
N SER A 261 4.07 3.81 21.10
CA SER A 261 4.09 3.52 22.53
C SER A 261 3.37 2.20 22.84
N PRO A 262 3.61 1.58 24.02
CA PRO A 262 2.87 0.36 24.41
C PRO A 262 1.34 0.54 24.36
N LYS A 263 0.82 1.73 24.69
CA LYS A 263 -0.61 2.07 24.59
C LYS A 263 -1.05 2.13 23.12
N GLY A 264 -0.30 2.78 22.25
CA GLY A 264 -0.60 2.91 20.82
C GLY A 264 -0.56 1.56 20.10
N LEU A 265 0.45 0.72 20.38
CA LEU A 265 0.54 -0.62 19.83
C LEU A 265 -0.64 -1.51 20.25
N LYS A 266 -1.04 -1.46 21.52
CA LYS A 266 -2.24 -2.16 22.01
C LYS A 266 -3.49 -1.69 21.27
N GLN A 267 -3.68 -0.39 21.12
CA GLN A 267 -4.81 0.20 20.41
C GLN A 267 -4.84 -0.26 18.95
N MET A 268 -3.70 -0.23 18.26
CA MET A 268 -3.59 -0.75 16.88
C MET A 268 -4.01 -2.22 16.79
N THR A 269 -3.52 -3.07 17.69
CA THR A 269 -3.88 -4.50 17.72
C THR A 269 -5.39 -4.69 17.88
N GLU A 270 -6.02 -4.00 18.83
CA GLU A 270 -7.47 -4.05 19.06
C GLU A 270 -8.26 -3.59 17.82
N GLN A 271 -7.79 -2.56 17.13
CA GLN A 271 -8.41 -2.06 15.90
C GLN A 271 -8.28 -3.07 14.74
N VAL A 272 -7.11 -3.71 14.58
CA VAL A 272 -6.90 -4.79 13.59
C VAL A 272 -7.84 -5.97 13.87
N GLU A 273 -7.92 -6.43 15.11
CA GLU A 273 -8.83 -7.52 15.49
C GLU A 273 -10.30 -7.18 15.21
N TYR A 274 -10.70 -5.94 15.50
CA TYR A 274 -12.04 -5.45 15.16
C TYR A 274 -12.31 -5.53 13.67
N LEU A 275 -11.38 -5.01 12.83
CA LEU A 275 -11.53 -5.02 11.38
C LEU A 275 -11.54 -6.43 10.81
N GLN A 276 -10.76 -7.35 11.35
CA GLN A 276 -10.79 -8.75 10.96
C GLN A 276 -12.15 -9.41 11.26
N LYS A 277 -12.74 -9.12 12.42
CA LYS A 277 -14.11 -9.59 12.75
C LYS A 277 -15.15 -8.99 11.80
N GLN A 278 -15.09 -7.68 11.55
CA GLN A 278 -16.00 -7.03 10.59
C GLN A 278 -15.86 -7.64 9.18
N LYS A 279 -14.65 -7.94 8.77
CA LYS A 279 -14.37 -8.55 7.46
C LYS A 279 -15.07 -9.89 7.28
N GLN A 280 -15.02 -10.77 8.28
CA GLN A 280 -15.71 -12.06 8.20
C GLN A 280 -17.23 -11.90 8.05
N LEU A 281 -17.84 -10.98 8.80
CA LEU A 281 -19.26 -10.68 8.69
C LEU A 281 -19.63 -10.14 7.30
N VAL A 282 -18.86 -9.19 6.79
CA VAL A 282 -19.09 -8.60 5.45
C VAL A 282 -18.92 -9.67 4.37
N LYS A 283 -17.85 -10.49 4.41
CA LYS A 283 -17.64 -11.59 3.46
C LYS A 283 -18.79 -12.58 3.44
N GLN A 284 -19.28 -12.99 4.62
CA GLN A 284 -20.41 -13.90 4.72
C GLN A 284 -21.67 -13.35 4.04
N GLN A 285 -21.95 -12.06 4.19
CA GLN A 285 -23.12 -11.45 3.55
C GLN A 285 -22.91 -11.22 2.05
N LEU A 286 -21.72 -10.80 1.63
CA LEU A 286 -21.39 -10.65 0.22
C LEU A 286 -21.52 -11.96 -0.54
N SER A 287 -21.09 -13.09 0.03
CA SER A 287 -21.17 -14.42 -0.60
C SER A 287 -22.60 -14.92 -0.83
N GLN A 288 -23.60 -14.28 -0.24
CA GLN A 288 -25.02 -14.59 -0.43
C GLN A 288 -25.67 -13.74 -1.53
N LEU A 289 -24.96 -12.72 -2.05
CA LEU A 289 -25.50 -11.84 -3.09
C LEU A 289 -25.41 -12.50 -4.46
N PRO A 290 -26.44 -12.39 -5.31
CA PRO A 290 -26.48 -13.02 -6.62
C PRO A 290 -25.31 -12.61 -7.52
N GLY A 291 -24.66 -13.55 -8.18
CA GLY A 291 -23.59 -13.31 -9.15
C GLY A 291 -22.31 -12.67 -8.60
N LEU A 292 -22.19 -12.48 -7.29
CA LEU A 292 -21.01 -11.93 -6.66
C LEU A 292 -19.96 -13.02 -6.39
N GLU A 293 -18.75 -12.83 -6.89
CA GLU A 293 -17.59 -13.68 -6.67
C GLU A 293 -16.57 -12.95 -5.80
N LEU A 294 -16.18 -13.52 -4.67
CA LEU A 294 -15.05 -13.04 -3.87
C LEU A 294 -13.74 -13.39 -4.58
N VAL A 295 -12.81 -12.44 -4.67
CA VAL A 295 -11.55 -12.58 -5.42
C VAL A 295 -10.35 -12.39 -4.47
N GLY A 296 -9.36 -13.26 -4.59
CA GLY A 296 -8.15 -13.21 -3.75
C GLY A 296 -8.41 -13.68 -2.31
N ASP A 297 -7.59 -13.15 -1.38
CA ASP A 297 -7.61 -13.53 0.04
C ASP A 297 -8.02 -12.36 0.94
N ASP A 298 -7.96 -12.60 2.26
CA ASP A 298 -8.41 -11.64 3.27
C ASP A 298 -7.30 -11.18 4.24
N ASN A 299 -6.05 -11.13 3.76
CA ASN A 299 -4.90 -10.72 4.58
C ASN A 299 -4.66 -9.19 4.60
N ALA A 300 -5.72 -8.38 4.40
CA ALA A 300 -5.67 -6.91 4.43
C ALA A 300 -6.97 -6.32 5.01
N ASN A 301 -7.10 -4.99 5.06
CA ASN A 301 -8.28 -4.28 5.56
C ASN A 301 -9.32 -3.97 4.47
N PHE A 302 -9.40 -4.79 3.43
CA PHE A 302 -10.32 -4.65 2.32
C PHE A 302 -10.77 -6.02 1.80
N ILE A 303 -11.79 -6.01 0.95
CA ILE A 303 -12.30 -7.17 0.23
C ILE A 303 -12.34 -6.80 -1.26
N LEU A 304 -11.88 -7.71 -2.10
CA LEU A 304 -12.01 -7.66 -3.55
C LEU A 304 -13.10 -8.61 -3.99
N PHE A 305 -13.98 -8.15 -4.87
CA PHE A 305 -15.02 -8.99 -5.45
C PHE A 305 -15.27 -8.65 -6.90
N ARG A 306 -15.82 -9.58 -7.66
CA ARG A 306 -16.21 -9.44 -9.06
C ARG A 306 -17.71 -9.53 -9.21
N HIS A 307 -18.29 -8.71 -10.11
CA HIS A 307 -19.70 -8.79 -10.46
C HIS A 307 -19.94 -8.36 -11.90
N PRO A 308 -20.76 -9.11 -12.70
CA PRO A 308 -21.05 -8.75 -14.11
C PRO A 308 -21.64 -7.37 -14.31
N GLN A 309 -22.51 -6.92 -13.40
CA GLN A 309 -23.11 -5.58 -13.42
C GLN A 309 -22.26 -4.52 -12.67
N LYS A 310 -20.93 -4.69 -12.60
CA LYS A 310 -19.99 -3.79 -11.91
C LYS A 310 -20.27 -2.30 -12.19
N PRO A 311 -20.46 -1.83 -13.45
CA PRO A 311 -20.69 -0.41 -13.71
C PRO A 311 -21.97 0.12 -13.03
N ALA A 312 -23.08 -0.60 -13.15
CA ALA A 312 -24.36 -0.20 -12.56
C ALA A 312 -24.31 -0.21 -11.02
N LEU A 313 -23.68 -1.24 -10.43
CA LEU A 313 -23.48 -1.35 -8.97
C LEU A 313 -22.61 -0.19 -8.45
N MET A 314 -21.51 0.12 -9.13
CA MET A 314 -20.62 1.23 -8.76
C MET A 314 -21.38 2.56 -8.79
N ASP A 315 -22.09 2.85 -9.89
CA ASP A 315 -22.88 4.08 -10.04
C ASP A 315 -23.99 4.19 -8.98
N PHE A 316 -24.65 3.06 -8.66
CA PHE A 316 -25.67 3.03 -7.63
C PHE A 316 -25.11 3.36 -6.24
N LEU A 317 -23.98 2.78 -5.86
CA LEU A 317 -23.32 3.04 -4.58
C LEU A 317 -22.86 4.49 -4.47
N VAL A 318 -22.23 5.04 -5.52
CA VAL A 318 -21.78 6.44 -5.55
C VAL A 318 -22.98 7.40 -5.42
N LYS A 319 -24.09 7.16 -6.13
CA LYS A 319 -25.30 7.96 -6.01
C LYS A 319 -25.94 7.93 -4.60
N ASN A 320 -25.65 6.88 -3.82
CA ASN A 320 -26.09 6.74 -2.43
C ASN A 320 -24.98 7.08 -1.42
N SER A 321 -23.98 7.88 -1.82
CA SER A 321 -22.88 8.38 -0.98
C SER A 321 -22.06 7.27 -0.32
N VAL A 322 -21.82 6.17 -1.05
CA VAL A 322 -20.85 5.12 -0.65
C VAL A 322 -19.80 4.99 -1.74
N LEU A 323 -18.57 5.35 -1.41
CA LEU A 323 -17.46 5.39 -2.35
C LEU A 323 -16.60 4.13 -2.19
N ILE A 324 -16.49 3.35 -3.27
CA ILE A 324 -15.66 2.15 -3.37
C ILE A 324 -14.64 2.30 -4.51
N ARG A 325 -13.76 1.34 -4.70
CA ARG A 325 -12.70 1.43 -5.71
C ARG A 325 -12.91 0.46 -6.87
N ASP A 326 -12.93 0.99 -8.09
CA ASP A 326 -12.87 0.21 -9.32
C ASP A 326 -11.44 -0.31 -9.54
N GLN A 327 -11.30 -1.63 -9.70
CA GLN A 327 -10.04 -2.32 -9.98
C GLN A 327 -10.01 -2.97 -11.37
N SER A 328 -11.07 -2.82 -12.16
CA SER A 328 -11.26 -3.52 -13.44
C SER A 328 -10.25 -3.13 -14.53
N LYS A 329 -9.45 -2.08 -14.31
CA LYS A 329 -8.38 -1.68 -15.24
C LYS A 329 -7.09 -2.47 -15.06
N GLN A 330 -6.95 -3.23 -13.98
CA GLN A 330 -5.78 -4.08 -13.74
C GLN A 330 -5.91 -5.43 -14.43
N ILE A 331 -4.76 -6.01 -14.78
CA ILE A 331 -4.67 -7.35 -15.40
C ILE A 331 -5.40 -8.37 -14.52
N SER A 332 -6.19 -9.26 -15.14
CA SER A 332 -6.95 -10.34 -14.48
C SER A 332 -8.06 -9.90 -13.52
N LEU A 333 -8.35 -8.59 -13.44
CA LEU A 333 -9.36 -8.05 -12.53
C LEU A 333 -10.60 -7.48 -13.26
N ASP A 334 -10.96 -8.03 -14.39
CA ASP A 334 -12.19 -7.64 -15.11
C ASP A 334 -13.40 -7.69 -14.19
N ASN A 335 -14.20 -6.60 -14.21
CA ASN A 335 -15.38 -6.42 -13.38
C ASN A 335 -15.15 -6.47 -11.86
N CYS A 336 -13.91 -6.26 -11.39
CA CYS A 336 -13.58 -6.27 -9.97
C CYS A 336 -13.75 -4.90 -9.31
N LEU A 337 -14.34 -4.91 -8.12
CA LEU A 337 -14.48 -3.79 -7.20
C LEU A 337 -13.80 -4.13 -5.87
N ARG A 338 -13.15 -3.14 -5.24
CA ARG A 338 -12.56 -3.30 -3.92
C ARG A 338 -13.26 -2.39 -2.93
N ILE A 339 -13.68 -2.95 -1.80
CA ILE A 339 -14.25 -2.24 -0.66
C ILE A 339 -13.28 -2.25 0.51
N THR A 340 -13.06 -1.10 1.13
CA THR A 340 -12.37 -0.97 2.41
C THR A 340 -13.34 -1.33 3.54
N LEU A 341 -12.84 -1.95 4.62
CA LEU A 341 -13.66 -2.22 5.80
C LEU A 341 -13.80 -0.96 6.64
N GLY A 342 -15.04 -0.61 6.91
CA GLY A 342 -15.42 0.53 7.73
C GLY A 342 -15.80 0.15 9.17
N THR A 343 -16.43 1.09 9.87
CA THR A 343 -17.16 0.80 11.11
C THR A 343 -18.34 -0.14 10.84
N LEU A 344 -18.91 -0.74 11.89
CA LEU A 344 -20.14 -1.56 11.77
C LEU A 344 -21.22 -0.82 10.97
N GLN A 345 -21.50 0.43 11.32
CA GLN A 345 -22.52 1.25 10.65
C GLN A 345 -22.22 1.49 9.17
N GLN A 346 -20.94 1.74 8.81
CA GLN A 346 -20.52 1.93 7.44
C GLN A 346 -20.66 0.63 6.62
N ASN A 347 -20.28 -0.49 7.20
CA ASN A 347 -20.42 -1.80 6.59
C ASN A 347 -21.89 -2.20 6.40
N GLU A 348 -22.74 -1.97 7.40
CA GLU A 348 -24.19 -2.20 7.33
C GLU A 348 -24.85 -1.34 6.25
N LYS A 349 -24.48 -0.04 6.16
CA LYS A 349 -24.96 0.85 5.10
C LYS A 349 -24.59 0.32 3.71
N LEU A 350 -23.33 -0.09 3.51
CA LEU A 350 -22.88 -0.67 2.25
C LEU A 350 -23.69 -1.91 1.88
N LEU A 351 -23.81 -2.87 2.80
CA LEU A 351 -24.51 -4.14 2.58
C LEU A 351 -25.99 -3.93 2.30
N ALA A 352 -26.67 -3.04 3.05
CA ALA A 352 -28.08 -2.70 2.81
C ALA A 352 -28.29 -2.11 1.43
N LEU A 353 -27.38 -1.25 0.96
CA LEU A 353 -27.45 -0.70 -0.39
C LEU A 353 -27.18 -1.76 -1.47
N MET A 354 -26.26 -2.68 -1.25
CA MET A 354 -26.03 -3.79 -2.19
C MET A 354 -27.28 -4.69 -2.30
N VAL A 355 -27.87 -5.09 -1.18
CA VAL A 355 -29.14 -5.86 -1.17
C VAL A 355 -30.24 -5.10 -1.92
N ARG A 356 -30.42 -3.80 -1.63
CA ARG A 356 -31.40 -2.95 -2.33
C ARG A 356 -31.15 -2.89 -3.83
N PHE A 357 -29.89 -2.83 -4.27
CA PHE A 357 -29.53 -2.87 -5.69
C PHE A 357 -30.05 -4.16 -6.34
N PHE A 358 -29.77 -5.32 -5.77
CA PHE A 358 -30.19 -6.63 -6.31
C PHE A 358 -31.71 -6.83 -6.28
N ILE A 359 -32.42 -6.32 -5.26
CA ILE A 359 -33.90 -6.28 -5.24
C ILE A 359 -34.43 -5.45 -6.43
N GLN A 360 -33.85 -4.28 -6.69
CA GLN A 360 -34.25 -3.42 -7.82
C GLN A 360 -33.97 -4.04 -9.19
N GLN A 361 -32.99 -4.94 -9.30
CA GLN A 361 -32.72 -5.71 -10.50
C GLN A 361 -33.61 -6.96 -10.63
N GLY A 362 -34.43 -7.28 -9.63
CA GLY A 362 -35.26 -8.49 -9.59
C GLY A 362 -34.46 -9.78 -9.34
N GLU A 363 -33.25 -9.68 -8.79
CA GLU A 363 -32.36 -10.81 -8.48
C GLU A 363 -32.48 -11.30 -7.05
N LEU A 364 -33.11 -10.53 -6.16
CA LEU A 364 -33.49 -10.86 -4.78
C LEU A 364 -34.96 -10.52 -4.55
N ALA A 365 -35.62 -11.30 -3.66
CA ALA A 365 -37.03 -11.11 -3.26
C ALA A 365 -37.15 -10.13 -2.07
#